data_20fbb2834fb6eb195afa53114bf25dbf
#
_entry.id   20fbb2834fb6eb195afa53114bf25dbf
#
_cell.length_a   1.000
_cell.length_b   1.000
_cell.length_c   1.000
_cell.angle_alpha   90.00
_cell.angle_beta   90.00
_cell.angle_gamma   90.00
#
_symmetry.space_group_name_H-M   'P 1'
#
loop_
_entity.id
_entity.type
_entity.pdbx_description
1 polymer ?
#
loop_
_entity_poly.entity_id
_entity_poly.type
_entity_poly.pdbx_seq_one_letter_code
_entity_poly.pdbx_strand_id
1 'polypeptide(L)'
;TVFSLWDTYRNLSQLETLLYPDKQVDMINSMIDMYREWGWMPKWELFSRETWTMEGDPAIPYIADAYMRGLRGFDINEAYKAFRTSATTEGKNNRMRPDIDPYIERGYVPMGYYAADMSGDNSVSHALEYYLADNALSILAGELGHKADAKLFRQRALGYKHYYSKESGTLRPITMDGKFLSPFNPEDGYDFTNAPGFHEGSAWNYTFYAPHDVLGMAKLMGGQRKFCDKLQMVFDKGLYDPANEPDIAYPYL
;
A
#
# COMPACT_ATOMS: atom_id res chain seq x y z
N THR A 1 -7.96 20.73 -8.03
CA THR A 1 -6.93 20.01 -7.26
C THR A 1 -6.64 18.70 -7.96
N VAL A 2 -5.41 18.29 -7.98
CA VAL A 2 -4.97 17.00 -8.51
C VAL A 2 -4.19 16.29 -7.40
N PHE A 3 -4.55 15.05 -7.12
CA PHE A 3 -3.89 14.24 -6.12
C PHE A 3 -3.15 13.08 -6.80
N SER A 4 -1.87 12.90 -6.48
CA SER A 4 -1.09 11.71 -6.74
C SER A 4 -0.79 11.05 -5.40
N LEU A 5 -1.81 10.41 -4.81
CA LEU A 5 -1.75 10.02 -3.41
C LEU A 5 -0.77 8.88 -3.17
N TRP A 6 -0.56 7.98 -4.14
CA TRP A 6 0.43 6.91 -4.04
C TRP A 6 1.84 7.46 -3.78
N ASP A 7 2.16 8.62 -4.39
CA ASP A 7 3.44 9.30 -4.21
C ASP A 7 3.48 10.08 -2.89
N THR A 8 2.42 10.85 -2.62
CA THR A 8 2.47 11.93 -1.61
C THR A 8 2.16 11.50 -0.18
N TYR A 9 1.49 10.36 0.04
CA TYR A 9 1.15 9.91 1.40
C TYR A 9 2.36 9.45 2.22
N ARG A 10 3.50 9.18 1.60
CA ARG A 10 4.67 8.54 2.21
C ARG A 10 5.47 9.47 3.12
N ASN A 11 5.63 10.72 2.76
CA ASN A 11 6.36 11.72 3.54
C ASN A 11 5.86 13.15 3.34
N LEU A 12 5.39 13.52 2.14
CA LEU A 12 4.92 14.89 1.87
C LEU A 12 3.71 15.25 2.72
N SER A 13 2.71 14.38 2.86
CA SER A 13 1.52 14.66 3.66
C SER A 13 1.84 14.88 5.15
N GLN A 14 2.84 14.18 5.69
CA GLN A 14 3.33 14.38 7.05
C GLN A 14 4.00 15.76 7.20
N LEU A 15 4.79 16.15 6.21
CA LEU A 15 5.42 17.47 6.19
C LEU A 15 4.39 18.59 6.08
N GLU A 16 3.38 18.43 5.21
CA GLU A 16 2.27 19.38 5.07
C GLU A 16 1.45 19.49 6.34
N THR A 17 1.15 18.37 6.99
CA THR A 17 0.46 18.37 8.30
C THR A 17 1.23 19.18 9.36
N LEU A 18 2.56 19.16 9.31
CA LEU A 18 3.41 19.89 10.25
C LEU A 18 3.54 21.38 9.89
N LEU A 19 3.76 21.70 8.61
CA LEU A 19 4.11 23.05 8.16
C LEU A 19 2.90 23.85 7.66
N TYR A 20 1.91 23.18 7.10
CA TYR A 20 0.75 23.80 6.44
C TYR A 20 -0.57 23.13 6.85
N PRO A 21 -0.89 23.00 8.15
CA PRO A 21 -2.03 22.25 8.65
C PRO A 21 -3.36 22.68 8.03
N ASP A 22 -3.57 23.98 7.81
CA ASP A 22 -4.80 24.50 7.22
C ASP A 22 -4.95 24.02 5.76
N LYS A 23 -3.86 23.98 4.99
CA LYS A 23 -3.86 23.46 3.62
C LYS A 23 -4.13 21.96 3.58
N GLN A 24 -3.55 21.22 4.52
CA GLN A 24 -3.81 19.80 4.65
C GLN A 24 -5.29 19.53 4.96
N VAL A 25 -5.93 20.33 5.81
CA VAL A 25 -7.37 20.24 6.07
C VAL A 25 -8.19 20.53 4.81
N ASP A 26 -7.84 21.56 4.03
CA ASP A 26 -8.51 21.89 2.77
C ASP A 26 -8.42 20.73 1.77
N MET A 27 -7.24 20.11 1.65
CA MET A 27 -7.02 18.95 0.78
C MET A 27 -7.86 17.73 1.22
N ILE A 28 -7.88 17.43 2.53
CA ILE A 28 -8.68 16.34 3.07
C ILE A 28 -10.18 16.58 2.83
N ASN A 29 -10.67 17.80 3.03
CA ASN A 29 -12.07 18.15 2.74
C ASN A 29 -12.38 17.97 1.24
N SER A 30 -11.46 18.36 0.34
CA SER A 30 -11.61 18.12 -1.09
C SER A 30 -11.73 16.63 -1.42
N MET A 31 -10.94 15.76 -0.77
CA MET A 31 -11.05 14.30 -0.95
C MET A 31 -12.40 13.75 -0.46
N ILE A 32 -12.91 14.27 0.66
CA ILE A 32 -14.22 13.88 1.19
C ILE A 32 -15.34 14.35 0.25
N ASP A 33 -15.23 15.54 -0.34
CA ASP A 33 -16.17 16.03 -1.34
C ASP A 33 -16.16 15.17 -2.61
N MET A 34 -15.00 14.72 -3.07
CA MET A 34 -14.89 13.74 -4.17
C MET A 34 -15.59 12.43 -3.83
N TYR A 35 -15.42 11.93 -2.60
CA TYR A 35 -16.16 10.74 -2.15
C TYR A 35 -17.68 10.95 -2.22
N ARG A 36 -18.18 12.11 -1.82
CA ARG A 36 -19.61 12.46 -1.89
C ARG A 36 -20.15 12.45 -3.31
N GLU A 37 -19.32 12.89 -4.27
CA GLU A 37 -19.70 12.95 -5.68
C GLU A 37 -19.56 11.62 -6.40
N TRP A 38 -18.49 10.86 -6.12
CA TRP A 38 -18.13 9.66 -6.90
C TRP A 38 -18.39 8.34 -6.17
N GLY A 39 -18.58 8.39 -4.85
CA GLY A 39 -18.73 7.21 -4.01
C GLY A 39 -17.42 6.53 -3.63
N TRP A 40 -16.27 7.09 -4.03
CA TRP A 40 -14.92 6.60 -3.73
C TRP A 40 -14.01 7.76 -3.38
N MET A 41 -13.01 7.53 -2.51
CA MET A 41 -11.92 8.49 -2.30
C MET A 41 -11.07 8.62 -3.57
N PRO A 42 -10.36 9.75 -3.78
CA PRO A 42 -9.41 9.85 -4.89
C PRO A 42 -8.19 8.95 -4.67
N LYS A 43 -7.53 8.61 -5.77
CA LYS A 43 -6.30 7.84 -5.81
C LYS A 43 -5.21 8.57 -6.60
N TRP A 44 -5.48 8.80 -7.88
CA TRP A 44 -4.53 9.45 -8.79
C TRP A 44 -5.27 10.17 -9.91
N GLU A 45 -5.48 11.45 -9.75
CA GLU A 45 -6.26 12.25 -10.68
C GLU A 45 -5.38 12.84 -11.79
N LEU A 46 -5.91 12.85 -12.99
CA LEU A 46 -5.31 13.50 -14.15
C LEU A 46 -6.39 14.07 -15.05
N PHE A 47 -6.15 15.25 -15.64
CA PHE A 47 -7.09 15.92 -16.55
C PHE A 47 -8.52 16.05 -15.98
N SER A 48 -8.63 16.44 -14.71
CA SER A 48 -9.90 16.68 -14.02
C SER A 48 -10.78 15.42 -13.88
N ARG A 49 -10.17 14.25 -13.84
CA ARG A 49 -10.84 12.98 -13.56
C ARG A 49 -9.96 12.03 -12.78
N GLU A 50 -10.60 11.16 -12.02
CA GLU A 50 -9.91 10.03 -11.40
C GLU A 50 -9.52 8.99 -12.46
N THR A 51 -8.26 8.55 -12.44
CA THR A 51 -7.72 7.58 -13.39
C THR A 51 -7.72 6.15 -12.84
N TRP A 52 -7.78 6.00 -11.52
CA TRP A 52 -7.63 4.72 -10.79
C TRP A 52 -6.28 4.04 -11.01
N THR A 53 -5.33 4.77 -11.58
CA THR A 53 -3.97 4.27 -11.78
C THR A 53 -3.19 4.25 -10.47
N MET A 54 -2.01 3.67 -10.51
CA MET A 54 -1.13 3.43 -9.37
C MET A 54 -1.72 2.48 -8.32
N GLU A 55 -0.95 2.25 -7.26
CA GLU A 55 -1.18 1.16 -6.34
C GLU A 55 -2.02 1.56 -5.12
N GLY A 56 -2.73 0.59 -4.61
CA GLY A 56 -3.30 0.64 -3.26
C GLY A 56 -4.54 1.49 -3.06
N ASP A 57 -4.71 1.93 -1.82
CA ASP A 57 -5.81 2.74 -1.30
C ASP A 57 -5.22 3.89 -0.46
N PRO A 58 -4.46 4.79 -1.10
CA PRO A 58 -3.55 5.72 -0.41
C PRO A 58 -4.25 6.84 0.37
N ALA A 59 -5.52 7.14 0.09
CA ALA A 59 -6.28 8.11 0.87
C ALA A 59 -6.44 7.67 2.35
N ILE A 60 -6.42 6.37 2.62
CA ILE A 60 -6.54 5.84 3.99
C ILE A 60 -5.33 6.25 4.85
N PRO A 61 -4.08 5.87 4.50
CA PRO A 61 -2.94 6.30 5.31
C PRO A 61 -2.77 7.82 5.33
N TYR A 62 -3.07 8.51 4.24
CA TYR A 62 -2.99 9.98 4.16
C TYR A 62 -3.85 10.67 5.22
N ILE A 63 -5.14 10.35 5.28
CA ILE A 63 -6.11 11.01 6.18
C ILE A 63 -6.00 10.45 7.60
N ALA A 64 -5.79 9.13 7.76
CA ALA A 64 -5.63 8.52 9.07
C ALA A 64 -4.40 9.08 9.80
N ASP A 65 -3.26 9.24 9.15
CA ASP A 65 -2.06 9.81 9.74
C ASP A 65 -2.28 11.27 10.17
N ALA A 66 -2.88 12.10 9.32
CA ALA A 66 -3.21 13.49 9.64
C ALA A 66 -4.12 13.58 10.89
N TYR A 67 -5.16 12.74 10.96
CA TYR A 67 -6.05 12.67 12.12
C TYR A 67 -5.33 12.23 13.39
N MET A 68 -4.49 11.19 13.31
CA MET A 68 -3.72 10.67 14.46
C MET A 68 -2.66 11.67 14.95
N ARG A 69 -2.17 12.55 14.08
CA ARG A 69 -1.30 13.69 14.46
C ARG A 69 -2.06 14.86 15.09
N GLY A 70 -3.36 14.75 15.25
CA GLY A 70 -4.17 15.76 15.92
C GLY A 70 -4.85 16.75 14.96
N LEU A 71 -4.72 16.60 13.66
CA LEU A 71 -5.41 17.46 12.70
C LEU A 71 -6.93 17.25 12.78
N ARG A 72 -7.66 18.33 12.74
CA ARG A 72 -9.13 18.36 12.82
C ARG A 72 -9.66 19.39 11.83
N GLY A 73 -10.98 19.49 11.66
CA GLY A 73 -11.60 20.43 10.72
C GLY A 73 -12.14 19.73 9.46
N PHE A 74 -12.24 18.40 9.51
CA PHE A 74 -12.87 17.56 8.49
C PHE A 74 -13.72 16.45 9.13
N ASP A 75 -14.65 15.89 8.38
CA ASP A 75 -15.52 14.81 8.87
C ASP A 75 -14.82 13.45 8.80
N ILE A 76 -14.16 13.08 9.90
CA ILE A 76 -13.47 11.80 10.01
C ILE A 76 -14.41 10.60 9.95
N ASN A 77 -15.66 10.74 10.38
CA ASN A 77 -16.61 9.62 10.35
C ASN A 77 -17.04 9.33 8.90
N GLU A 78 -17.19 10.37 8.10
CA GLU A 78 -17.49 10.21 6.68
C GLU A 78 -16.28 9.63 5.92
N ALA A 79 -15.06 10.11 6.20
CA ALA A 79 -13.84 9.52 5.68
C ALA A 79 -13.71 8.04 6.08
N TYR A 80 -13.96 7.70 7.35
CA TYR A 80 -13.94 6.32 7.82
C TYR A 80 -14.96 5.44 7.09
N LYS A 81 -16.16 5.95 6.84
CA LYS A 81 -17.17 5.24 6.04
C LYS A 81 -16.67 4.93 4.64
N ALA A 82 -16.04 5.91 3.98
CA ALA A 82 -15.46 5.72 2.65
C ALA A 82 -14.36 4.65 2.66
N PHE A 83 -13.45 4.71 3.63
CA PHE A 83 -12.36 3.74 3.80
C PHE A 83 -12.86 2.33 4.04
N ARG A 84 -13.85 2.21 4.93
CA ARG A 84 -14.47 0.92 5.18
C ARG A 84 -15.14 0.36 3.93
N THR A 85 -15.78 1.22 3.14
CA THR A 85 -16.40 0.83 1.87
C THR A 85 -15.36 0.25 0.91
N SER A 86 -14.25 0.94 0.66
CA SER A 86 -13.19 0.44 -0.22
C SER A 86 -12.53 -0.84 0.30
N ALA A 87 -12.36 -0.96 1.62
CA ALA A 87 -11.71 -2.10 2.24
C ALA A 87 -12.60 -3.35 2.41
N THR A 88 -13.92 -3.26 2.17
CA THR A 88 -14.86 -4.38 2.42
C THR A 88 -15.87 -4.66 1.31
N THR A 89 -15.98 -3.78 0.31
CA THR A 89 -16.90 -4.02 -0.81
C THR A 89 -16.30 -5.01 -1.79
N GLU A 90 -16.85 -6.21 -1.81
CA GLU A 90 -16.47 -7.25 -2.76
C GLU A 90 -17.01 -6.98 -4.17
N GLY A 91 -16.36 -7.59 -5.17
CA GLY A 91 -16.79 -7.58 -6.56
C GLY A 91 -16.11 -6.50 -7.41
N LYS A 92 -16.29 -6.65 -8.71
CA LYS A 92 -15.64 -5.84 -9.77
C LYS A 92 -15.98 -4.34 -9.76
N ASN A 93 -16.98 -3.93 -8.97
CA ASN A 93 -17.34 -2.52 -8.85
C ASN A 93 -16.48 -1.77 -7.83
N ASN A 94 -15.67 -2.46 -7.07
CA ASN A 94 -14.70 -1.81 -6.20
C ASN A 94 -13.53 -1.27 -7.03
N ARG A 95 -13.57 0.04 -7.31
CA ARG A 95 -12.57 0.70 -8.14
C ARG A 95 -11.27 0.99 -7.39
N MET A 96 -11.34 1.08 -6.06
CA MET A 96 -10.15 1.32 -5.24
C MET A 96 -9.31 0.05 -5.09
N ARG A 97 -9.99 -1.08 -4.93
CA ARG A 97 -9.36 -2.40 -4.74
C ARG A 97 -10.00 -3.41 -5.69
N PRO A 98 -9.68 -3.37 -6.99
CA PRO A 98 -10.35 -4.19 -8.01
C PRO A 98 -10.10 -5.70 -7.84
N ASP A 99 -9.11 -6.08 -7.07
CA ASP A 99 -8.68 -7.44 -6.73
C ASP A 99 -8.98 -7.80 -5.25
N ILE A 100 -9.96 -7.12 -4.65
CA ILE A 100 -10.31 -7.28 -3.24
C ILE A 100 -10.84 -8.68 -2.89
N ASP A 101 -11.53 -9.34 -3.81
CA ASP A 101 -12.13 -10.65 -3.54
C ASP A 101 -11.07 -11.69 -3.10
N PRO A 102 -10.03 -11.97 -3.91
CA PRO A 102 -8.96 -12.87 -3.46
C PRO A 102 -8.16 -12.33 -2.27
N TYR A 103 -8.02 -11.01 -2.16
CA TYR A 103 -7.38 -10.41 -0.99
C TYR A 103 -8.13 -10.72 0.30
N ILE A 104 -9.46 -10.68 0.29
CA ILE A 104 -10.31 -11.05 1.44
C ILE A 104 -10.29 -12.56 1.68
N GLU A 105 -10.48 -13.35 0.62
CA GLU A 105 -10.62 -14.81 0.70
C GLU A 105 -9.31 -15.49 1.11
N ARG A 106 -8.19 -15.09 0.50
CA ARG A 106 -6.90 -15.79 0.59
C ARG A 106 -5.89 -15.08 1.48
N GLY A 107 -6.13 -13.79 1.78
CA GLY A 107 -5.17 -12.95 2.48
C GLY A 107 -4.06 -12.39 1.59
N TYR A 108 -4.13 -12.63 0.27
CA TYR A 108 -3.20 -12.11 -0.74
C TYR A 108 -3.89 -12.01 -2.11
N VAL A 109 -3.31 -11.23 -3.02
CA VAL A 109 -3.74 -11.14 -4.42
C VAL A 109 -2.90 -12.10 -5.25
N PRO A 110 -3.50 -13.10 -5.91
CA PRO A 110 -2.76 -13.99 -6.80
C PRO A 110 -2.45 -13.32 -8.13
N MET A 111 -1.25 -13.55 -8.65
CA MET A 111 -0.85 -13.14 -9.99
C MET A 111 -1.79 -13.74 -11.04
N GLY A 112 -2.22 -12.93 -12.00
CA GLY A 112 -3.14 -13.33 -13.06
C GLY A 112 -4.64 -13.14 -12.73
N TYR A 113 -4.98 -12.66 -11.51
CA TYR A 113 -6.37 -12.36 -11.16
C TYR A 113 -6.87 -11.07 -11.83
N TYR A 114 -6.06 -10.04 -11.81
CA TYR A 114 -6.38 -8.74 -12.36
C TYR A 114 -5.18 -8.15 -13.10
N ALA A 115 -5.34 -7.99 -14.41
CA ALA A 115 -4.44 -7.15 -15.20
C ALA A 115 -5.02 -5.74 -15.21
N ALA A 116 -4.58 -4.92 -14.26
CA ALA A 116 -5.28 -3.69 -13.89
C ALA A 116 -5.16 -2.57 -14.90
N ASP A 117 -4.07 -2.49 -15.59
CA ASP A 117 -3.78 -1.40 -16.50
C ASP A 117 -2.73 -1.79 -17.54
N MET A 118 -2.22 -0.80 -18.24
CA MET A 118 -1.18 -1.00 -19.27
C MET A 118 0.17 -1.46 -18.70
N SER A 119 0.33 -1.48 -17.38
CA SER A 119 1.59 -1.83 -16.70
C SER A 119 1.76 -3.32 -16.40
N GLY A 120 0.71 -4.12 -16.55
CA GLY A 120 0.77 -5.57 -16.35
C GLY A 120 0.22 -6.06 -15.01
N ASP A 121 0.73 -7.20 -14.52
CA ASP A 121 0.28 -7.80 -13.27
C ASP A 121 1.04 -7.23 -12.08
N ASN A 122 0.37 -6.46 -11.23
CA ASN A 122 0.93 -5.77 -10.06
C ASN A 122 0.47 -6.39 -8.72
N SER A 123 0.15 -7.67 -8.72
CA SER A 123 -0.52 -8.36 -7.61
C SER A 123 0.16 -8.19 -6.25
N VAL A 124 1.50 -8.24 -6.19
CA VAL A 124 2.26 -8.05 -4.95
C VAL A 124 2.21 -6.59 -4.53
N SER A 125 2.46 -5.65 -5.45
CA SER A 125 2.45 -4.22 -5.17
C SER A 125 1.10 -3.74 -4.65
N HIS A 126 0.00 -4.12 -5.31
CA HIS A 126 -1.37 -3.86 -4.84
C HIS A 126 -1.59 -4.36 -3.41
N ALA A 127 -1.28 -5.64 -3.16
CA ALA A 127 -1.51 -6.23 -1.85
C ALA A 127 -0.67 -5.56 -0.75
N LEU A 128 0.58 -5.20 -1.02
CA LEU A 128 1.44 -4.52 -0.05
C LEU A 128 0.87 -3.16 0.37
N GLU A 129 0.38 -2.40 -0.59
CA GLU A 129 -0.27 -1.13 -0.32
C GLU A 129 -1.60 -1.32 0.45
N TYR A 130 -2.37 -2.38 0.15
CA TYR A 130 -3.57 -2.69 0.93
C TYR A 130 -3.26 -3.07 2.38
N TYR A 131 -2.16 -3.82 2.63
CA TYR A 131 -1.76 -4.14 4.00
C TYR A 131 -1.38 -2.91 4.80
N LEU A 132 -0.69 -1.95 4.18
CA LEU A 132 -0.38 -0.68 4.82
C LEU A 132 -1.64 0.13 5.09
N ALA A 133 -2.54 0.25 4.10
CA ALA A 133 -3.82 0.93 4.25
C ALA A 133 -4.69 0.28 5.34
N ASP A 134 -4.77 -1.05 5.38
CA ASP A 134 -5.51 -1.79 6.41
C ASP A 134 -4.89 -1.58 7.81
N ASN A 135 -3.56 -1.47 7.92
CA ASN A 135 -2.94 -1.11 9.19
C ASN A 135 -3.35 0.29 9.64
N ALA A 136 -3.30 1.28 8.75
CA ALA A 136 -3.73 2.65 9.06
C ALA A 136 -5.21 2.69 9.45
N LEU A 137 -6.06 1.97 8.70
CA LEU A 137 -7.48 1.85 8.99
C LEU A 137 -7.74 1.14 10.34
N SER A 138 -6.93 0.14 10.70
CA SER A 138 -7.06 -0.54 11.99
C SER A 138 -6.79 0.38 13.17
N ILE A 139 -5.80 1.27 13.04
CA ILE A 139 -5.46 2.27 14.07
C ILE A 139 -6.59 3.30 14.18
N LEU A 140 -7.02 3.85 13.05
CA LEU A 140 -8.13 4.80 13.03
C LEU A 140 -9.43 4.19 13.58
N ALA A 141 -9.78 2.96 13.19
CA ALA A 141 -10.94 2.25 13.70
C ALA A 141 -10.88 2.08 15.24
N GLY A 142 -9.70 1.77 15.77
CA GLY A 142 -9.47 1.69 17.21
C GLY A 142 -9.72 3.01 17.92
N GLU A 143 -9.21 4.11 17.39
CA GLU A 143 -9.40 5.46 17.91
C GLU A 143 -10.87 5.89 17.88
N LEU A 144 -11.59 5.56 16.81
CA LEU A 144 -13.01 5.85 16.67
C LEU A 144 -13.95 4.87 17.42
N GLY A 145 -13.39 3.87 18.12
CA GLY A 145 -14.15 2.91 18.92
C GLY A 145 -14.71 1.71 18.15
N HIS A 146 -14.38 1.53 16.88
CA HIS A 146 -14.81 0.42 16.02
C HIS A 146 -13.94 -0.84 16.24
N LYS A 147 -14.01 -1.45 17.42
CA LYS A 147 -13.13 -2.53 17.87
C LYS A 147 -13.09 -3.76 16.96
N ALA A 148 -14.23 -4.12 16.36
CA ALA A 148 -14.31 -5.26 15.45
C ALA A 148 -13.51 -5.01 14.16
N ASP A 149 -13.68 -3.84 13.56
CA ASP A 149 -12.97 -3.42 12.36
C ASP A 149 -11.46 -3.25 12.65
N ALA A 150 -11.12 -2.66 13.80
CA ALA A 150 -9.72 -2.55 14.23
C ALA A 150 -9.02 -3.92 14.27
N LYS A 151 -9.69 -4.94 14.82
CA LYS A 151 -9.18 -6.31 14.85
C LYS A 151 -9.06 -6.93 13.45
N LEU A 152 -10.09 -6.77 12.63
CA LEU A 152 -10.14 -7.31 11.26
C LEU A 152 -8.99 -6.76 10.42
N PHE A 153 -8.88 -5.43 10.34
CA PHE A 153 -7.88 -4.78 9.50
C PHE A 153 -6.45 -5.01 10.02
N ARG A 154 -6.27 -5.11 11.35
CA ARG A 154 -4.98 -5.50 11.93
C ARG A 154 -4.53 -6.89 11.49
N GLN A 155 -5.45 -7.84 11.39
CA GLN A 155 -5.12 -9.19 10.90
C GLN A 155 -4.75 -9.17 9.42
N ARG A 156 -5.53 -8.44 8.59
CA ARG A 156 -5.26 -8.31 7.15
C ARG A 156 -3.89 -7.67 6.88
N ALA A 157 -3.53 -6.64 7.63
CA ALA A 157 -2.26 -5.94 7.51
C ALA A 157 -1.01 -6.84 7.61
N LEU A 158 -1.15 -8.04 8.15
CA LEU A 158 -0.06 -9.00 8.26
C LEU A 158 0.06 -9.97 7.07
N GLY A 159 -0.78 -9.79 6.05
CA GLY A 159 -0.85 -10.69 4.89
C GLY A 159 0.39 -10.66 3.99
N TYR A 160 1.23 -9.61 4.04
CA TYR A 160 2.50 -9.55 3.31
C TYR A 160 3.37 -10.81 3.53
N LYS A 161 3.17 -11.51 4.66
CA LYS A 161 3.90 -12.74 5.04
C LYS A 161 3.67 -13.88 4.06
N HIS A 162 2.54 -13.91 3.36
CA HIS A 162 2.25 -14.93 2.34
C HIS A 162 3.26 -14.90 1.19
N TYR A 163 3.68 -13.70 0.80
CA TYR A 163 4.60 -13.53 -0.33
C TYR A 163 6.06 -13.85 -0.03
N TYR A 164 6.46 -13.95 1.24
CA TYR A 164 7.87 -14.15 1.57
C TYR A 164 8.34 -15.56 1.21
N SER A 165 9.20 -15.66 0.21
CA SER A 165 9.86 -16.88 -0.23
C SER A 165 11.21 -17.05 0.46
N LYS A 166 11.37 -18.13 1.23
CA LYS A 166 12.67 -18.47 1.86
C LYS A 166 13.72 -18.86 0.83
N GLU A 167 13.29 -19.36 -0.32
CA GLU A 167 14.17 -19.79 -1.42
C GLU A 167 14.88 -18.58 -2.06
N SER A 168 14.11 -17.57 -2.48
CA SER A 168 14.68 -16.34 -3.05
C SER A 168 15.14 -15.35 -1.98
N GLY A 169 14.60 -15.45 -0.77
CA GLY A 169 14.84 -14.50 0.30
C GLY A 169 14.16 -13.14 0.10
N THR A 170 13.18 -13.07 -0.81
CA THR A 170 12.43 -11.88 -1.20
C THR A 170 10.93 -12.16 -1.13
N LEU A 171 10.14 -11.12 -1.31
CA LEU A 171 8.75 -11.29 -1.69
C LEU A 171 8.70 -11.85 -3.12
N ARG A 172 7.78 -12.77 -3.38
CA ARG A 172 7.65 -13.49 -4.63
C ARG A 172 6.18 -13.64 -4.97
N PRO A 173 5.75 -13.38 -6.20
CA PRO A 173 4.36 -13.51 -6.61
C PRO A 173 3.83 -14.93 -6.40
N ILE A 174 2.55 -15.02 -6.08
CA ILE A 174 1.82 -16.28 -5.91
C ILE A 174 0.83 -16.39 -7.06
N THR A 175 0.88 -17.47 -7.81
CA THR A 175 0.00 -17.73 -8.95
C THR A 175 -1.40 -18.17 -8.50
N MET A 176 -2.36 -18.24 -9.43
CA MET A 176 -3.76 -18.59 -9.14
C MET A 176 -3.92 -19.96 -8.49
N ASP A 177 -3.00 -20.90 -8.72
CA ASP A 177 -2.97 -22.22 -8.10
C ASP A 177 -2.31 -22.25 -6.70
N GLY A 178 -1.94 -21.08 -6.17
CA GLY A 178 -1.40 -20.93 -4.82
C GLY A 178 0.09 -21.25 -4.68
N LYS A 179 0.83 -21.37 -5.79
CA LYS A 179 2.26 -21.61 -5.79
C LYS A 179 3.04 -20.33 -6.05
N PHE A 180 4.26 -20.26 -5.57
CA PHE A 180 5.16 -19.18 -5.97
C PHE A 180 5.46 -19.26 -7.47
N LEU A 181 5.50 -18.08 -8.12
CA LEU A 181 5.88 -17.95 -9.52
C LEU A 181 7.23 -18.63 -9.79
N SER A 182 7.30 -19.46 -10.84
CA SER A 182 8.54 -20.12 -11.27
C SER A 182 8.57 -20.25 -12.79
N PRO A 183 9.65 -19.89 -13.50
CA PRO A 183 10.88 -19.32 -12.93
C PRO A 183 10.69 -17.92 -12.33
N PHE A 184 11.60 -17.49 -11.47
CA PHE A 184 11.55 -16.18 -10.84
C PHE A 184 12.97 -15.64 -10.61
N ASN A 185 13.23 -14.42 -11.09
CA ASN A 185 14.44 -13.68 -10.81
C ASN A 185 14.09 -12.39 -10.04
N PRO A 186 14.56 -12.20 -8.80
CA PRO A 186 14.20 -11.05 -7.98
C PRO A 186 14.77 -9.70 -8.48
N GLU A 187 15.65 -9.72 -9.46
CA GLU A 187 16.23 -8.51 -10.08
C GLU A 187 15.47 -8.08 -11.36
N ASP A 188 14.50 -8.87 -11.84
CA ASP A 188 13.66 -8.46 -12.95
C ASP A 188 12.83 -7.22 -12.56
N GLY A 189 12.70 -6.27 -13.48
CA GLY A 189 11.97 -5.01 -13.27
C GLY A 189 12.82 -3.86 -12.70
N TYR A 190 14.14 -3.99 -12.71
CA TYR A 190 15.02 -2.88 -12.39
C TYR A 190 14.83 -1.71 -13.38
N ASP A 191 15.17 -0.48 -12.97
CA ASP A 191 15.06 0.77 -13.76
C ASP A 191 13.63 1.11 -14.24
N PHE A 192 12.64 1.12 -13.34
CA PHE A 192 11.24 1.46 -13.62
C PHE A 192 10.53 0.51 -14.59
N THR A 193 11.14 -0.60 -14.97
CA THR A 193 10.42 -1.61 -15.71
C THR A 193 9.57 -2.45 -14.77
N ASN A 194 8.41 -2.91 -15.24
CA ASN A 194 7.58 -3.81 -14.44
C ASN A 194 8.14 -5.23 -14.45
N ALA A 195 8.21 -5.85 -13.28
CA ALA A 195 8.37 -7.28 -13.15
C ALA A 195 7.01 -7.96 -12.90
N PRO A 196 6.85 -9.25 -13.20
CA PRO A 196 5.63 -9.95 -12.83
C PRO A 196 5.31 -9.81 -11.33
N GLY A 197 4.16 -9.24 -11.02
CA GLY A 197 3.69 -8.98 -9.67
C GLY A 197 4.15 -7.67 -9.04
N PHE A 198 5.06 -6.92 -9.69
CA PHE A 198 5.62 -5.68 -9.16
C PHE A 198 5.44 -4.51 -10.13
N HIS A 199 4.98 -3.39 -9.61
CA HIS A 199 4.79 -2.15 -10.34
C HIS A 199 6.07 -1.31 -10.30
N GLU A 200 6.54 -0.88 -11.47
CA GLU A 200 7.69 0.04 -11.60
C GLU A 200 8.90 -0.35 -10.74
N GLY A 201 9.22 -1.64 -10.70
CA GLY A 201 10.33 -2.10 -9.90
C GLY A 201 10.47 -3.61 -9.84
N SER A 202 11.49 -4.02 -9.10
CA SER A 202 11.85 -5.41 -8.85
C SER A 202 11.34 -5.91 -7.50
N ALA A 203 11.50 -7.20 -7.23
CA ALA A 203 11.23 -7.74 -5.91
C ALA A 203 12.09 -7.09 -4.81
N TRP A 204 13.28 -6.59 -5.13
CA TRP A 204 14.14 -5.92 -4.16
C TRP A 204 13.58 -4.57 -3.72
N ASN A 205 12.94 -3.81 -4.62
CA ASN A 205 12.31 -2.54 -4.29
C ASN A 205 11.09 -2.71 -3.36
N TYR A 206 10.47 -3.90 -3.34
CA TYR A 206 9.29 -4.18 -2.53
C TYR A 206 9.53 -5.08 -1.32
N THR A 207 10.68 -5.79 -1.24
CA THR A 207 10.89 -6.83 -0.22
C THR A 207 10.86 -6.31 1.21
N PHE A 208 11.29 -5.07 1.45
CA PHE A 208 11.25 -4.46 2.79
C PHE A 208 10.03 -3.56 2.99
N TYR A 209 9.12 -3.51 2.01
CA TYR A 209 7.95 -2.64 2.07
C TYR A 209 6.84 -3.22 2.96
N ALA A 210 7.12 -3.25 4.26
CA ALA A 210 6.16 -3.47 5.34
C ALA A 210 6.46 -2.51 6.51
N PRO A 211 6.38 -1.18 6.26
CA PRO A 211 6.80 -0.18 7.26
C PRO A 211 5.98 -0.24 8.54
N HIS A 212 4.80 -0.83 8.50
CA HIS A 212 3.92 -1.05 9.64
C HIS A 212 4.29 -2.26 10.51
N ASP A 213 5.18 -3.15 10.06
CA ASP A 213 5.62 -4.36 10.79
C ASP A 213 7.07 -4.75 10.46
N VAL A 214 8.01 -3.80 10.58
CA VAL A 214 9.44 -4.00 10.29
C VAL A 214 10.02 -5.17 11.11
N LEU A 215 9.65 -5.28 12.39
CA LEU A 215 10.09 -6.38 13.25
C LEU A 215 9.53 -7.73 12.80
N GLY A 216 8.30 -7.76 12.28
CA GLY A 216 7.70 -8.95 11.69
C GLY A 216 8.44 -9.39 10.43
N MET A 217 8.80 -8.45 9.57
CA MET A 217 9.61 -8.72 8.38
C MET A 217 11.01 -9.23 8.76
N ALA A 218 11.67 -8.58 9.71
CA ALA A 218 12.95 -9.06 10.21
C ALA A 218 12.88 -10.49 10.76
N LYS A 219 11.80 -10.82 11.48
CA LYS A 219 11.57 -12.19 11.96
C LYS A 219 11.42 -13.21 10.83
N LEU A 220 10.69 -12.86 9.75
CA LEU A 220 10.58 -13.71 8.56
C LEU A 220 11.94 -13.98 7.91
N MET A 221 12.80 -12.97 7.86
CA MET A 221 14.16 -13.07 7.30
C MET A 221 15.13 -13.83 8.23
N GLY A 222 14.70 -14.21 9.43
CA GLY A 222 15.52 -14.98 10.38
C GLY A 222 16.25 -14.15 11.41
N GLY A 223 15.75 -12.95 11.71
CA GLY A 223 16.20 -12.03 12.77
C GLY A 223 16.78 -10.73 12.25
N GLN A 224 16.92 -9.75 13.15
CA GLN A 224 17.37 -8.39 12.82
C GLN A 224 18.70 -8.35 12.06
N ARG A 225 19.68 -9.15 12.48
CA ARG A 225 20.98 -9.18 11.80
C ARG A 225 20.85 -9.56 10.33
N LYS A 226 20.11 -10.64 10.03
CA LYS A 226 19.90 -11.07 8.63
C LYS A 226 19.09 -10.05 7.82
N PHE A 227 18.15 -9.36 8.47
CA PHE A 227 17.42 -8.27 7.87
C PHE A 227 18.38 -7.13 7.49
N CYS A 228 19.21 -6.66 8.42
CA CYS A 228 20.20 -5.60 8.16
C CYS A 228 21.23 -6.03 7.10
N ASP A 229 21.77 -7.24 7.20
CA ASP A 229 22.75 -7.75 6.21
C ASP A 229 22.13 -7.78 4.79
N LYS A 230 20.86 -8.16 4.67
CA LYS A 230 20.15 -8.18 3.40
C LYS A 230 19.82 -6.77 2.90
N LEU A 231 19.39 -5.87 3.77
CA LEU A 231 19.14 -4.48 3.41
C LEU A 231 20.43 -3.80 2.96
N GLN A 232 21.55 -4.02 3.67
CA GLN A 232 22.87 -3.53 3.26
C GLN A 232 23.27 -4.05 1.87
N MET A 233 23.01 -5.33 1.59
CA MET A 233 23.28 -5.92 0.27
C MET A 233 22.51 -5.22 -0.85
N VAL A 234 21.28 -4.75 -0.61
CA VAL A 234 20.51 -3.98 -1.60
C VAL A 234 21.23 -2.67 -1.97
N PHE A 235 21.77 -1.97 -0.97
CA PHE A 235 22.59 -0.76 -1.23
C PHE A 235 23.93 -1.08 -1.90
N ASP A 236 24.64 -2.10 -1.41
CA ASP A 236 25.96 -2.47 -1.93
C ASP A 236 25.92 -2.92 -3.41
N LYS A 237 24.81 -3.52 -3.82
CA LYS A 237 24.58 -3.93 -5.21
C LYS A 237 23.94 -2.87 -6.09
N GLY A 238 23.59 -1.71 -5.55
CA GLY A 238 22.91 -0.66 -6.31
C GLY A 238 21.48 -1.04 -6.74
N LEU A 239 20.79 -1.88 -5.95
CA LEU A 239 19.40 -2.29 -6.21
C LEU A 239 18.37 -1.35 -5.55
N TYR A 240 18.83 -0.41 -4.72
CA TYR A 240 18.02 0.65 -4.15
C TYR A 240 17.76 1.73 -5.20
N ASP A 241 16.49 2.11 -5.37
CA ASP A 241 16.08 3.14 -6.31
C ASP A 241 15.41 4.32 -5.58
N PRO A 242 16.15 5.40 -5.25
CA PRO A 242 15.59 6.57 -4.57
C PRO A 242 14.64 7.40 -5.47
N ALA A 243 14.55 7.07 -6.74
CA ALA A 243 13.71 7.79 -7.70
C ALA A 243 12.29 7.24 -7.78
N ASN A 244 12.01 6.11 -7.11
CA ASN A 244 10.67 5.53 -7.05
C ASN A 244 10.19 5.30 -5.61
N GLU A 245 8.89 5.15 -5.42
CA GLU A 245 8.21 5.18 -4.14
C GLU A 245 8.43 3.95 -3.24
N PRO A 246 8.49 2.71 -3.77
CA PRO A 246 8.43 1.49 -2.95
C PRO A 246 9.51 1.39 -1.89
N ASP A 247 10.73 1.79 -2.20
CA ASP A 247 11.89 1.65 -1.34
C ASP A 247 12.43 2.96 -0.74
N ILE A 248 11.67 4.08 -0.91
CA ILE A 248 12.05 5.40 -0.37
C ILE A 248 12.30 5.38 1.15
N ALA A 249 11.70 4.44 1.87
CA ALA A 249 11.87 4.28 3.31
C ALA A 249 13.12 3.46 3.71
N TYR A 250 13.78 2.78 2.78
CA TYR A 250 14.87 1.84 3.08
C TYR A 250 16.03 2.44 3.88
N PRO A 251 16.49 3.70 3.64
CA PRO A 251 17.55 4.31 4.43
C PRO A 251 17.20 4.52 5.91
N TYR A 252 15.93 4.35 6.30
CA TYR A 252 15.41 4.60 7.64
C TYR A 252 14.99 3.33 8.39
N LEU A 253 15.18 2.13 7.79
CA LEU A 253 14.79 0.84 8.35
C LEU A 253 15.80 0.21 9.32
#